data_5e772e678bd4300184f98742efdbf712
#
_entry.id   5e772e678bd4300184f98742efdbf712
#
_cell.length_a   1.000
_cell.length_b   1.000
_cell.length_c   1.000
_cell.angle_alpha   90.00
_cell.angle_beta   90.00
_cell.angle_gamma   90.00
#
_symmetry.space_group_name_H-M   'P 1'
#
loop_
_entity.id
_entity.type
_entity.pdbx_description
1 polymer ?
#
loop_
_entity_poly.entity_id
_entity_poly.type
_entity_poly.pdbx_seq_one_letter_code
_entity_poly.pdbx_strand_id
1 'polypeptide(L)'
;MLVVDASKGVGGPGDARLMAAMPDDVIVAINKIDRLPQEQVLAAIKDASSLARRFEKGSVEFFPISARTSQGVPELTEHLIGRLPPGPLWYPEDQVRDTGEGFWVAELVREQLLATAREELPHSIATRCVEMNWPY
;
A
#
# COMPACT_ATOMS: atom_id res chain seq x y z
N MET A 1 6.95 3.71 5.88
CA MET A 1 6.92 2.52 5.00
C MET A 1 6.88 2.96 3.55
N LEU A 2 7.62 2.28 2.67
CA LEU A 2 7.59 2.44 1.21
C LEU A 2 6.91 1.21 0.59
N VAL A 3 5.97 1.42 -0.33
CA VAL A 3 5.34 0.32 -1.10
C VAL A 3 5.79 0.42 -2.55
N VAL A 4 6.34 -0.68 -3.08
CA VAL A 4 6.81 -0.78 -4.47
C VAL A 4 6.03 -1.85 -5.24
N ASP A 5 5.80 -1.61 -6.53
CA ASP A 5 5.12 -2.55 -7.43
C ASP A 5 6.14 -3.48 -8.10
N ALA A 6 6.30 -4.69 -7.56
CA ALA A 6 7.27 -5.65 -8.08
C ALA A 6 6.97 -6.07 -9.53
N SER A 7 5.72 -6.02 -9.98
CA SER A 7 5.35 -6.44 -11.35
C SER A 7 5.86 -5.49 -12.44
N LYS A 8 6.28 -4.28 -12.06
CA LYS A 8 6.87 -3.28 -12.96
C LYS A 8 8.39 -3.18 -12.85
N GLY A 9 9.00 -4.01 -12.02
CA GLY A 9 10.40 -3.89 -11.62
C GLY A 9 10.59 -2.86 -10.49
N VAL A 10 11.59 -3.08 -9.65
CA VAL A 10 11.94 -2.23 -8.50
C VAL A 10 13.19 -1.41 -8.82
N GLY A 11 13.25 -0.17 -8.34
CA GLY A 11 14.42 0.70 -8.50
C GLY A 11 14.34 1.70 -9.63
N GLY A 12 13.18 1.85 -10.26
CA GLY A 12 12.93 2.90 -11.24
C GLY A 12 13.06 4.32 -10.66
N PRO A 13 13.01 5.36 -11.52
CA PRO A 13 13.16 6.76 -11.06
C PRO A 13 12.14 7.18 -9.98
N GLY A 14 10.91 6.64 -10.05
CA GLY A 14 9.88 6.89 -9.04
C GLY A 14 10.25 6.30 -7.68
N ASP A 15 10.65 5.04 -7.65
CA ASP A 15 11.08 4.36 -6.42
C ASP A 15 12.32 5.04 -5.82
N ALA A 16 13.27 5.44 -6.68
CA ALA A 16 14.48 6.15 -6.26
C ALA A 16 14.14 7.50 -5.59
N ARG A 17 13.21 8.25 -6.16
CA ARG A 17 12.76 9.53 -5.60
C ARG A 17 12.08 9.33 -4.24
N LEU A 18 11.22 8.32 -4.14
CA LEU A 18 10.54 8.00 -2.89
C LEU A 18 11.54 7.52 -1.82
N MET A 19 12.46 6.61 -2.19
CA MET A 19 13.49 6.11 -1.26
C MET A 19 14.37 7.25 -0.74
N ALA A 20 14.74 8.20 -1.57
CA ALA A 20 15.53 9.38 -1.16
C ALA A 20 14.82 10.19 -0.06
N ALA A 21 13.48 10.29 -0.14
CA ALA A 21 12.66 11.04 0.82
C ALA A 21 12.33 10.25 2.10
N MET A 22 12.59 8.94 2.14
CA MET A 22 12.35 8.12 3.34
C MET A 22 13.35 8.42 4.44
N PRO A 23 13.00 8.25 5.73
CA PRO A 23 13.94 8.26 6.84
C PRO A 23 14.97 7.11 6.72
N ASP A 24 15.97 7.08 7.59
CA ASP A 24 17.01 6.05 7.56
C ASP A 24 16.50 4.66 7.95
N ASP A 25 15.44 4.61 8.76
CA ASP A 25 14.76 3.38 9.15
C ASP A 25 13.50 3.19 8.28
N VAL A 26 13.58 2.24 7.35
CA VAL A 26 12.56 2.05 6.31
C VAL A 26 12.05 0.61 6.27
N ILE A 27 10.74 0.47 6.25
CA ILE A 27 10.08 -0.78 5.88
C ILE A 27 9.70 -0.68 4.41
N VAL A 28 10.09 -1.66 3.60
CA VAL A 28 9.77 -1.75 2.18
C VAL A 28 8.82 -2.91 1.93
N ALA A 29 7.57 -2.62 1.60
CA ALA A 29 6.59 -3.61 1.16
C ALA A 29 6.69 -3.80 -0.36
N ILE A 30 7.14 -4.97 -0.79
CA ILE A 30 7.30 -5.36 -2.19
C ILE A 30 6.01 -6.04 -2.63
N ASN A 31 5.09 -5.26 -3.22
CA ASN A 31 3.72 -5.69 -3.49
C ASN A 31 3.57 -6.33 -4.89
N LYS A 32 2.47 -7.06 -5.06
CA LYS A 32 2.04 -7.78 -6.26
C LYS A 32 2.91 -9.00 -6.60
N ILE A 33 3.44 -9.67 -5.57
CA ILE A 33 4.22 -10.91 -5.77
C ILE A 33 3.38 -12.05 -6.38
N ASP A 34 2.05 -11.99 -6.27
CA ASP A 34 1.11 -12.90 -6.93
C ASP A 34 1.21 -12.90 -8.46
N ARG A 35 1.85 -11.89 -9.03
CA ARG A 35 2.06 -11.74 -10.48
C ARG A 35 3.44 -12.21 -10.95
N LEU A 36 4.28 -12.67 -10.03
CA LEU A 36 5.68 -13.00 -10.31
C LEU A 36 5.99 -14.46 -9.93
N PRO A 37 6.81 -15.15 -10.70
CA PRO A 37 7.42 -16.39 -10.26
C PRO A 37 8.39 -16.12 -9.09
N GLN A 38 8.61 -17.14 -8.26
CA GLN A 38 9.41 -17.02 -7.04
C GLN A 38 10.81 -16.43 -7.27
N GLU A 39 11.46 -16.78 -8.37
CA GLU A 39 12.78 -16.25 -8.72
C GLU A 39 12.78 -14.73 -8.94
N GLN A 40 11.70 -14.20 -9.54
CA GLN A 40 11.54 -12.76 -9.75
C GLN A 40 11.19 -12.01 -8.46
N VAL A 41 10.53 -12.65 -7.50
CA VAL A 41 10.32 -12.08 -6.17
C VAL A 41 11.66 -11.87 -5.47
N LEU A 42 12.57 -12.87 -5.52
CA LEU A 42 13.92 -12.75 -4.97
C LEU A 42 14.74 -11.65 -5.68
N ALA A 43 14.59 -11.52 -6.99
CA ALA A 43 15.22 -10.43 -7.74
C ALA A 43 14.70 -9.07 -7.28
N ALA A 44 13.39 -8.90 -7.12
CA ALA A 44 12.79 -7.67 -6.64
C ALA A 44 13.27 -7.27 -5.22
N ILE A 45 13.48 -8.24 -4.33
CA ILE A 45 14.07 -8.00 -3.01
C ILE A 45 15.52 -7.52 -3.14
N LYS A 46 16.32 -8.13 -4.02
CA LYS A 46 17.72 -7.70 -4.28
C LYS A 46 17.77 -6.28 -4.85
N ASP A 47 16.88 -5.96 -5.77
CA ASP A 47 16.80 -4.62 -6.38
C ASP A 47 16.39 -3.57 -5.33
N ALA A 48 15.41 -3.87 -4.49
CA ALA A 48 15.01 -3.01 -3.37
C ALA A 48 16.16 -2.80 -2.36
N SER A 49 16.92 -3.86 -2.05
CA SER A 49 18.11 -3.79 -1.20
C SER A 49 19.22 -2.93 -1.81
N SER A 50 19.44 -3.07 -3.12
CA SER A 50 20.40 -2.26 -3.84
C SER A 50 20.00 -0.78 -3.87
N LEU A 51 18.72 -0.52 -4.05
CA LEU A 51 18.16 0.83 -3.98
C LEU A 51 18.37 1.46 -2.61
N ALA A 52 18.05 0.74 -1.54
CA ALA A 52 18.24 1.20 -0.17
C ALA A 52 19.71 1.55 0.13
N ARG A 53 20.65 0.69 -0.28
CA ARG A 53 22.10 0.94 -0.14
C ARG A 53 22.56 2.17 -0.89
N ARG A 54 22.03 2.40 -2.11
CA ARG A 54 22.36 3.60 -2.92
C ARG A 54 22.01 4.89 -2.20
N PHE A 55 20.98 4.88 -1.34
CA PHE A 55 20.53 6.02 -0.53
C PHE A 55 21.00 5.93 0.93
N GLU A 56 21.96 5.07 1.22
CA GLU A 56 22.64 4.94 2.52
C GLU A 56 21.67 4.76 3.70
N LYS A 57 20.54 4.03 3.47
CA LYS A 57 19.59 3.77 4.52
C LYS A 57 20.16 2.86 5.60
N GLY A 58 20.00 3.26 6.86
CA GLY A 58 20.61 2.59 8.01
C GLY A 58 19.96 1.24 8.34
N SER A 59 18.66 1.21 8.48
CA SER A 59 17.88 -0.01 8.74
C SER A 59 16.79 -0.18 7.71
N VAL A 60 16.79 -1.30 6.99
CA VAL A 60 15.77 -1.58 5.98
C VAL A 60 15.26 -3.01 6.12
N GLU A 61 13.97 -3.14 6.28
CA GLU A 61 13.26 -4.41 6.34
C GLU A 61 12.40 -4.60 5.10
N PHE A 62 12.37 -5.81 4.55
CA PHE A 62 11.69 -6.10 3.29
C PHE A 62 10.58 -7.11 3.52
N PHE A 63 9.36 -6.75 3.09
CA PHE A 63 8.19 -7.61 3.16
C PHE A 63 7.65 -7.85 1.74
N PRO A 64 7.92 -9.04 1.15
CA PRO A 64 7.25 -9.44 -0.08
C PRO A 64 5.80 -9.78 0.22
N ILE A 65 4.89 -9.04 -0.39
CA ILE A 65 3.44 -9.15 -0.14
C ILE A 65 2.62 -9.19 -1.43
N SER A 66 1.42 -9.74 -1.32
CA SER A 66 0.35 -9.51 -2.26
C SER A 66 -0.86 -8.97 -1.52
N ALA A 67 -1.15 -7.69 -1.68
CA ALA A 67 -2.36 -7.10 -1.12
C ALA A 67 -3.65 -7.72 -1.70
N ARG A 68 -3.56 -8.32 -2.91
CA ARG A 68 -4.68 -8.99 -3.57
C ARG A 68 -5.03 -10.33 -2.92
N THR A 69 -4.02 -11.14 -2.60
CA THR A 69 -4.19 -12.50 -2.07
C THR A 69 -3.98 -12.58 -0.55
N SER A 70 -3.61 -11.47 0.07
CA SER A 70 -3.20 -11.36 1.47
C SER A 70 -1.93 -12.12 1.83
N GLN A 71 -1.19 -12.66 0.87
CA GLN A 71 0.09 -13.31 1.11
C GLN A 71 1.10 -12.31 1.68
N GLY A 72 1.75 -12.65 2.80
CA GLY A 72 2.75 -11.82 3.50
C GLY A 72 2.16 -10.59 4.22
N VAL A 73 0.84 -10.33 4.09
CA VAL A 73 0.19 -9.19 4.75
C VAL A 73 0.05 -9.39 6.26
N PRO A 74 -0.30 -10.59 6.78
CA PRO A 74 -0.35 -10.81 8.24
C PRO A 74 0.99 -10.54 8.91
N GLU A 75 2.09 -11.03 8.36
CA GLU A 75 3.44 -10.85 8.89
C GLU A 75 3.86 -9.37 8.90
N LEU A 76 3.56 -8.64 7.80
CA LEU A 76 3.78 -7.20 7.74
C LEU A 76 2.94 -6.46 8.80
N THR A 77 1.68 -6.85 8.97
CA THR A 77 0.77 -6.21 9.94
C THR A 77 1.26 -6.42 11.37
N GLU A 78 1.62 -7.65 11.73
CA GLU A 78 2.15 -7.98 13.05
C GLU A 78 3.42 -7.18 13.34
N HIS A 79 4.33 -7.11 12.37
CA HIS A 79 5.55 -6.32 12.48
C HIS A 79 5.27 -4.83 12.69
N LEU A 80 4.34 -4.24 11.93
CA LEU A 80 3.96 -2.83 12.08
C LEU A 80 3.34 -2.55 13.44
N ILE A 81 2.43 -3.42 13.91
CA ILE A 81 1.82 -3.29 15.24
C ILE A 81 2.88 -3.36 16.34
N GLY A 82 3.82 -4.30 16.23
CA GLY A 82 4.92 -4.46 17.20
C GLY A 82 5.86 -3.25 17.28
N ARG A 83 5.89 -2.40 16.26
CA ARG A 83 6.69 -1.15 16.23
C ARG A 83 5.93 0.07 16.74
N LEU A 84 4.62 -0.03 16.94
CA LEU A 84 3.85 1.09 17.48
C LEU A 84 4.18 1.29 18.96
N PRO A 85 4.40 2.52 19.40
CA PRO A 85 4.58 2.81 20.82
C PRO A 85 3.24 2.60 21.55
N PRO A 86 3.27 2.13 22.80
CA PRO A 86 2.08 2.13 23.64
C PRO A 86 1.54 3.56 23.79
N GLY A 87 0.23 3.72 23.67
CA GLY A 87 -0.42 5.02 23.73
C GLY A 87 -1.90 4.91 24.09
N PRO A 88 -2.56 6.02 24.38
CA PRO A 88 -4.00 6.04 24.59
C PRO A 88 -4.75 5.71 23.30
N LEU A 89 -5.96 5.19 23.45
CA LEU A 89 -6.88 5.04 22.34
C LEU A 89 -7.31 6.45 21.83
N TRP A 90 -6.86 6.79 20.63
CA TRP A 90 -7.20 8.08 20.00
C TRP A 90 -8.59 8.06 19.33
N TYR A 91 -9.09 6.86 19.02
CA TYR A 91 -10.38 6.62 18.40
C TYR A 91 -11.20 5.65 19.25
N PRO A 92 -12.53 5.77 19.29
CA PRO A 92 -13.40 4.78 19.92
C PRO A 92 -13.18 3.38 19.30
N GLU A 93 -13.34 2.33 20.10
CA GLU A 93 -13.10 0.94 19.67
C GLU A 93 -14.02 0.50 18.51
N ASP A 94 -15.20 1.10 18.42
CA ASP A 94 -16.19 0.85 17.37
C ASP A 94 -15.98 1.71 16.11
N GLN A 95 -15.04 2.66 16.15
CA GLN A 95 -14.74 3.52 15.01
C GLN A 95 -13.82 2.83 14.02
N VAL A 96 -14.39 2.28 12.97
CA VAL A 96 -13.65 1.56 11.91
C VAL A 96 -12.92 2.51 10.94
N ARG A 97 -13.37 3.79 10.88
CA ARG A 97 -12.84 4.80 9.93
C ARG A 97 -13.10 6.21 10.44
N ASP A 98 -12.28 7.14 10.01
CA ASP A 98 -12.38 8.58 10.28
C ASP A 98 -12.99 9.38 9.12
N THR A 99 -13.23 8.73 7.97
CA THR A 99 -13.83 9.35 6.79
C THR A 99 -15.35 9.33 6.88
N GLY A 100 -15.99 10.42 6.46
CA GLY A 100 -17.47 10.51 6.42
C GLY A 100 -18.09 9.44 5.52
N GLU A 101 -19.29 8.98 5.89
CA GLU A 101 -20.01 7.91 5.18
C GLU A 101 -20.22 8.20 3.70
N GLY A 102 -20.54 9.45 3.35
CA GLY A 102 -20.73 9.86 1.94
C GLY A 102 -19.46 9.71 1.10
N PHE A 103 -18.30 10.00 1.68
CA PHE A 103 -17.01 9.77 0.99
C PHE A 103 -16.78 8.27 0.76
N TRP A 104 -17.04 7.47 1.78
CA TRP A 104 -16.83 6.02 1.68
C TRP A 104 -17.75 5.36 0.65
N VAL A 105 -19.04 5.74 0.63
CA VAL A 105 -19.97 5.26 -0.39
C VAL A 105 -19.53 5.67 -1.80
N ALA A 106 -19.05 6.90 -1.97
CA ALA A 106 -18.50 7.37 -3.24
C ALA A 106 -17.29 6.52 -3.69
N GLU A 107 -16.38 6.19 -2.78
CA GLU A 107 -15.21 5.34 -3.10
C GLU A 107 -15.62 3.89 -3.43
N LEU A 108 -16.59 3.31 -2.77
CA LEU A 108 -17.12 1.98 -3.14
C LEU A 108 -17.72 1.98 -4.56
N VAL A 109 -18.49 3.03 -4.91
CA VAL A 109 -19.03 3.17 -6.26
C VAL A 109 -17.88 3.33 -7.27
N ARG A 110 -16.86 4.13 -6.94
CA ARG A 110 -15.69 4.30 -7.80
C ARG A 110 -14.95 2.99 -8.02
N GLU A 111 -14.78 2.19 -7.00
CA GLU A 111 -14.15 0.86 -7.10
C GLU A 111 -14.92 -0.04 -8.08
N GLN A 112 -16.25 -0.09 -7.99
CA GLN A 112 -17.06 -0.89 -8.90
C GLN A 112 -17.01 -0.37 -10.34
N LEU A 113 -16.99 0.93 -10.54
CA LEU A 113 -16.83 1.52 -11.86
C LEU A 113 -15.47 1.17 -12.47
N LEU A 114 -14.39 1.25 -11.70
CA LEU A 114 -13.05 0.87 -12.14
C LEU A 114 -12.92 -0.63 -12.43
N ALA A 115 -13.63 -1.48 -11.70
CA ALA A 115 -13.64 -2.93 -11.94
C ALA A 115 -14.34 -3.31 -13.24
N THR A 116 -15.32 -2.52 -13.66
CA THR A 116 -16.12 -2.75 -14.89
C THR A 116 -15.57 -2.01 -16.12
N ALA A 117 -14.88 -0.89 -15.92
CA ALA A 117 -14.30 -0.09 -17.00
C ALA A 117 -13.05 -0.79 -17.59
N ARG A 118 -13.17 -1.32 -18.80
CA ARG A 118 -12.08 -2.07 -19.47
C ARG A 118 -11.12 -1.20 -20.28
N GLU A 119 -11.53 0.01 -20.68
CA GLU A 119 -10.81 0.86 -21.63
C GLU A 119 -10.54 2.29 -21.12
N GLU A 120 -11.14 2.69 -20.01
CA GLU A 120 -10.97 4.01 -19.39
C GLU A 120 -9.73 4.07 -18.51
N LEU A 121 -9.02 5.20 -18.54
CA LEU A 121 -7.90 5.43 -17.65
C LEU A 121 -8.40 5.53 -16.19
N PRO A 122 -7.86 4.74 -15.24
CA PRO A 122 -8.33 4.74 -13.84
C PRO A 122 -8.31 6.11 -13.15
N HIS A 123 -7.50 7.04 -13.65
CA HIS A 123 -7.36 8.39 -13.11
C HIS A 123 -8.42 9.37 -13.63
N SER A 124 -9.26 8.96 -14.58
CA SER A 124 -10.30 9.82 -15.17
C SER A 124 -11.64 9.70 -14.48
N ILE A 125 -11.82 8.75 -13.55
CA ILE A 125 -13.08 8.52 -12.87
C ILE A 125 -13.01 9.10 -11.45
N ALA A 126 -13.87 10.07 -11.18
CA ALA A 126 -14.12 10.60 -9.84
C ALA A 126 -15.60 10.43 -9.48
N THR A 127 -15.88 10.11 -8.24
CA THR A 127 -17.21 9.95 -7.67
C THR A 127 -17.39 10.86 -6.46
N ARG A 128 -18.60 11.36 -6.28
CA ARG A 128 -18.97 12.21 -5.14
C ARG A 128 -20.38 11.87 -4.70
N CYS A 129 -20.55 11.63 -3.41
CA CYS A 129 -21.88 11.55 -2.82
C CYS A 129 -22.45 12.97 -2.70
N VAL A 130 -23.60 13.23 -3.30
CA VAL A 130 -24.28 14.55 -3.29
C VAL A 130 -25.32 14.60 -2.19
N GLU A 131 -26.01 13.46 -1.96
CA GLU A 131 -27.06 13.33 -0.97
C GLU A 131 -27.15 11.87 -0.52
N MET A 132 -27.46 11.65 0.75
CA MET A 132 -27.63 10.32 1.33
C MET A 132 -28.84 10.34 2.26
N ASN A 133 -29.86 9.58 1.88
CA ASN A 133 -31.08 9.44 2.66
C ASN A 133 -31.17 8.01 3.20
N TRP A 134 -31.19 7.85 4.51
CA TRP A 134 -31.42 6.57 5.16
C TRP A 134 -32.94 6.36 5.34
N PRO A 135 -33.51 5.22 4.89
CA PRO A 135 -34.85 4.88 5.25
C PRO A 135 -34.90 4.62 6.77
N TYR A 136 -35.78 5.25 7.46
CA TYR A 136 -36.11 5.02 8.88
C TYR A 136 -36.73 3.65 9.08
#